data_9f17481988b6cd7226c00c404b06031a
#
_entry.id   9f17481988b6cd7226c00c404b06031a
#
_cell.length_a   1.000
_cell.length_b   1.000
_cell.length_c   1.000
_cell.angle_alpha   90.00
_cell.angle_beta   90.00
_cell.angle_gamma   90.00
#
_symmetry.space_group_name_H-M   'P 1'
#
loop_
_entity.id
_entity.type
_entity.pdbx_description
1 polymer ?
#
loop_
_entity_poly.entity_id
_entity_poly.type
_entity_poly.pdbx_seq_one_letter_code
_entity_poly.pdbx_strand_id
1 'polypeptide(L)'
;MYADKVGAHLDIRTIPPGVADLDVMLPMLWSHGVHSGRITRRRFVQVTSSNAARLLGLYPRKGSIAAGSDADIVIWNPQLSKTIHALEFQSNSDYTPYEGWSNTGWPVVTISRGQVIVRDGKVTAEPGRARVPHRNRVPSLRNA
;
A
#
# COMPACT_ATOMS: atom_id res chain seq x y z
N MET A 1 7.65 19.05 2.93
CA MET A 1 7.35 19.69 1.62
C MET A 1 8.52 19.49 0.67
N TYR A 2 8.33 19.70 -0.63
CA TYR A 2 9.41 19.54 -1.62
C TYR A 2 10.61 20.44 -1.29
N ALA A 3 10.36 21.70 -0.95
CA ALA A 3 11.38 22.66 -0.57
C ALA A 3 12.24 22.21 0.63
N ASP A 4 11.72 21.36 1.51
CA ASP A 4 12.47 20.82 2.66
C ASP A 4 13.43 19.69 2.24
N LYS A 5 13.34 19.22 1.02
CA LYS A 5 14.14 18.11 0.45
C LYS A 5 15.12 18.54 -0.64
N VAL A 6 14.99 19.78 -1.13
CA VAL A 6 15.77 20.29 -2.25
C VAL A 6 16.34 21.67 -1.93
N GLY A 7 17.65 21.84 -2.08
CA GLY A 7 18.31 23.12 -1.90
C GLY A 7 19.79 22.97 -1.58
N ALA A 8 20.60 23.95 -1.99
CA ALA A 8 22.04 23.96 -1.75
C ALA A 8 22.45 24.08 -0.27
N HIS A 9 21.48 24.44 0.61
CA HIS A 9 21.68 24.56 2.05
C HIS A 9 21.45 23.24 2.82
N LEU A 10 20.98 22.18 2.13
CA LEU A 10 20.70 20.89 2.73
C LEU A 10 21.93 19.98 2.65
N ASP A 11 22.23 19.32 3.75
CA ASP A 11 23.19 18.23 3.79
C ASP A 11 22.53 16.96 4.37
N ILE A 12 23.23 15.82 4.31
CA ILE A 12 22.71 14.51 4.74
C ILE A 12 22.26 14.49 6.22
N ARG A 13 22.73 15.44 7.05
CA ARG A 13 22.42 15.53 8.49
C ARG A 13 21.17 16.37 8.74
N THR A 14 20.83 17.28 7.83
CA THR A 14 19.75 18.26 7.98
C THR A 14 18.53 17.95 7.12
N ILE A 15 18.69 17.16 6.05
CA ILE A 15 17.55 16.75 5.21
C ILE A 15 16.56 15.87 5.99
N PRO A 16 15.27 16.21 6.04
CA PRO A 16 14.28 15.39 6.71
C PRO A 16 14.25 13.95 6.13
N PRO A 17 14.25 12.90 6.97
CA PRO A 17 14.22 11.52 6.49
C PRO A 17 12.87 11.17 5.87
N GLY A 18 12.85 10.07 5.10
CA GLY A 18 11.64 9.50 4.51
C GLY A 18 11.41 9.90 3.05
N VAL A 19 10.61 9.08 2.39
CA VAL A 19 10.25 9.19 0.98
C VAL A 19 8.74 9.11 0.86
N ALA A 20 8.14 9.96 0.02
CA ALA A 20 6.70 9.96 -0.23
C ALA A 20 6.35 8.89 -1.28
N ASP A 21 6.14 7.65 -0.84
CA ASP A 21 5.93 6.48 -1.71
C ASP A 21 4.72 5.60 -1.34
N LEU A 22 4.03 5.87 -0.22
CA LEU A 22 2.94 5.01 0.25
C LEU A 22 1.82 4.84 -0.77
N ASP A 23 1.43 5.91 -1.45
CA ASP A 23 0.36 5.89 -2.45
C ASP A 23 0.75 5.10 -3.72
N VAL A 24 2.03 4.98 -4.02
CA VAL A 24 2.54 4.36 -5.25
C VAL A 24 3.16 2.99 -5.07
N MET A 25 3.47 2.59 -3.84
CA MET A 25 4.17 1.32 -3.54
C MET A 25 3.49 0.11 -4.18
N LEU A 26 2.17 -0.05 -4.03
CA LEU A 26 1.45 -1.18 -4.60
C LEU A 26 1.32 -1.10 -6.13
N PRO A 27 0.91 0.04 -6.74
CA PRO A 27 0.92 0.20 -8.19
C PRO A 27 2.29 -0.03 -8.83
N MET A 28 3.36 0.44 -8.23
CA MET A 28 4.72 0.21 -8.72
C MET A 28 5.11 -1.27 -8.66
N LEU A 29 4.86 -1.93 -7.53
CA LEU A 29 5.12 -3.36 -7.40
C LEU A 29 4.29 -4.18 -8.39
N TRP A 30 3.05 -3.77 -8.67
CA TRP A 30 2.24 -4.43 -9.70
C TRP A 30 2.81 -4.19 -11.10
N SER A 31 3.05 -2.94 -11.47
CA SER A 31 3.50 -2.56 -12.81
C SER A 31 4.86 -3.17 -13.14
N HIS A 32 5.84 -2.99 -12.25
CA HIS A 32 7.22 -3.45 -12.48
C HIS A 32 7.49 -4.87 -11.99
N GLY A 33 6.57 -5.47 -11.27
CA GLY A 33 6.65 -6.84 -10.80
C GLY A 33 5.74 -7.79 -11.58
N VAL A 34 4.42 -7.61 -11.45
CA VAL A 34 3.43 -8.54 -12.02
C VAL A 34 3.24 -8.29 -13.51
N HIS A 35 2.99 -7.04 -13.92
CA HIS A 35 2.75 -6.72 -15.32
C HIS A 35 3.98 -6.99 -16.19
N SER A 36 5.17 -6.76 -15.68
CA SER A 36 6.44 -7.10 -16.34
C SER A 36 6.81 -8.60 -16.30
N GLY A 37 6.00 -9.45 -15.65
CA GLY A 37 6.24 -10.89 -15.57
C GLY A 37 7.32 -11.33 -14.57
N ARG A 38 7.90 -10.44 -13.77
CA ARG A 38 8.96 -10.77 -12.79
C ARG A 38 8.45 -11.55 -11.59
N ILE A 39 7.21 -11.30 -11.16
CA ILE A 39 6.53 -12.04 -10.10
C ILE A 39 5.11 -12.41 -10.52
N THR A 40 4.58 -13.48 -9.95
CA THR A 40 3.20 -13.89 -10.17
C THR A 40 2.22 -13.04 -9.34
N ARG A 41 0.94 -13.01 -9.75
CA ARG A 41 -0.14 -12.39 -8.95
C ARG A 41 -0.22 -12.99 -7.55
N ARG A 42 -0.02 -14.30 -7.42
CA ARG A 42 0.03 -14.99 -6.12
C ARG A 42 1.16 -14.44 -5.25
N ARG A 43 2.36 -14.26 -5.83
CA ARG A 43 3.51 -13.71 -5.11
C ARG A 43 3.26 -12.27 -4.68
N PHE A 44 2.64 -11.46 -5.52
CA PHE A 44 2.22 -10.10 -5.17
C PHE A 44 1.35 -10.11 -3.91
N VAL A 45 0.26 -10.91 -3.88
CA VAL A 45 -0.62 -11.01 -2.70
C VAL A 45 0.12 -11.54 -1.47
N GLN A 46 1.03 -12.51 -1.65
CA GLN A 46 1.83 -13.02 -0.54
C GLN A 46 2.66 -11.92 0.12
N VAL A 47 3.42 -11.14 -0.65
CA VAL A 47 4.34 -10.14 -0.08
C VAL A 47 3.63 -8.89 0.43
N THR A 48 2.49 -8.53 -0.14
CA THR A 48 1.75 -7.32 0.25
C THR A 48 0.68 -7.58 1.33
N SER A 49 0.27 -8.82 1.58
CA SER A 49 -0.85 -9.13 2.47
C SER A 49 -0.61 -10.36 3.35
N SER A 50 -0.61 -11.58 2.76
CA SER A 50 -0.67 -12.80 3.55
C SER A 50 0.56 -13.03 4.43
N ASN A 51 1.77 -12.71 3.94
CA ASN A 51 3.01 -12.86 4.71
C ASN A 51 3.08 -11.83 5.84
N ALA A 52 2.69 -10.59 5.58
CA ALA A 52 2.60 -9.56 6.61
C ALA A 52 1.61 -9.96 7.72
N ALA A 53 0.43 -10.48 7.35
CA ALA A 53 -0.55 -10.95 8.31
C ALA A 53 -0.04 -12.10 9.17
N ARG A 54 0.71 -13.06 8.59
CA ARG A 54 1.36 -14.15 9.35
C ARG A 54 2.43 -13.63 10.29
N LEU A 55 3.32 -12.77 9.78
CA LEU A 55 4.41 -12.19 10.57
C LEU A 55 3.89 -11.39 11.78
N LEU A 56 2.76 -10.69 11.59
CA LEU A 56 2.14 -9.87 12.63
C LEU A 56 1.19 -10.66 13.55
N GLY A 57 0.98 -11.97 13.35
CA GLY A 57 0.07 -12.79 14.15
C GLY A 57 -1.41 -12.46 13.92
N LEU A 58 -1.76 -11.97 12.74
CA LEU A 58 -3.12 -11.58 12.35
C LEU A 58 -3.79 -12.56 11.38
N TYR A 59 -3.03 -13.50 10.82
CA TYR A 59 -3.56 -14.52 9.92
C TYR A 59 -4.31 -15.63 10.73
N PRO A 60 -5.44 -16.16 10.24
CA PRO A 60 -6.13 -15.91 8.96
C PRO A 60 -7.16 -14.76 9.01
N ARG A 61 -7.35 -14.12 10.16
CA ARG A 61 -8.29 -12.99 10.31
C ARG A 61 -8.03 -11.88 9.30
N LYS A 62 -6.73 -11.58 9.03
CA LYS A 62 -6.25 -10.71 7.97
C LYS A 62 -5.42 -11.51 6.97
N GLY A 63 -5.25 -11.00 5.74
CA GLY A 63 -4.40 -11.61 4.72
C GLY A 63 -4.99 -12.83 4.04
N SER A 64 -6.28 -13.10 4.22
CA SER A 64 -7.06 -14.11 3.50
C SER A 64 -8.46 -13.61 3.17
N ILE A 65 -9.06 -14.20 2.14
CA ILE A 65 -10.49 -14.02 1.80
C ILE A 65 -11.15 -15.36 2.09
N ALA A 66 -11.71 -15.49 3.28
CA ALA A 66 -12.37 -16.73 3.75
C ALA A 66 -13.49 -16.39 4.74
N ALA A 67 -14.43 -17.30 4.94
CA ALA A 67 -15.44 -17.18 5.98
C ALA A 67 -14.76 -17.02 7.36
N GLY A 68 -15.18 -16.01 8.13
CA GLY A 68 -14.59 -15.67 9.43
C GLY A 68 -13.40 -14.72 9.39
N SER A 69 -12.86 -14.40 8.20
CA SER A 69 -11.85 -13.34 8.05
C SER A 69 -12.52 -11.96 8.00
N ASP A 70 -11.77 -10.93 8.40
CA ASP A 70 -12.23 -9.55 8.22
C ASP A 70 -12.35 -9.25 6.72
N ALA A 71 -13.44 -8.59 6.32
CA ALA A 71 -13.65 -8.20 4.93
C ALA A 71 -12.83 -6.93 4.58
N ASP A 72 -11.50 -7.06 4.63
CA ASP A 72 -10.55 -6.06 4.16
C ASP A 72 -10.07 -6.48 2.77
N ILE A 73 -10.63 -5.87 1.74
CA ILE A 73 -10.50 -6.31 0.35
C ILE A 73 -10.15 -5.12 -0.53
N VAL A 74 -9.23 -5.34 -1.46
CA VAL A 74 -8.91 -4.38 -2.52
C VAL A 74 -9.34 -4.97 -3.87
N ILE A 75 -10.16 -4.24 -4.59
CA ILE A 75 -10.51 -4.55 -5.99
C ILE A 75 -9.50 -3.83 -6.87
N TRP A 76 -8.87 -4.61 -7.75
CA TRP A 76 -7.75 -4.18 -8.57
C TRP A 76 -8.11 -4.19 -10.06
N ASN A 77 -7.84 -3.09 -10.77
CA ASN A 77 -7.90 -3.09 -12.23
C ASN A 77 -6.48 -3.29 -12.79
N PRO A 78 -6.19 -4.48 -13.34
CA PRO A 78 -4.86 -4.83 -13.82
C PRO A 78 -4.42 -4.09 -15.10
N GLN A 79 -5.36 -3.46 -15.79
CA GLN A 79 -5.13 -2.78 -17.08
C GLN A 79 -5.20 -1.25 -16.97
N LEU A 80 -5.64 -0.70 -15.84
CA LEU A 80 -5.72 0.74 -15.65
C LEU A 80 -4.31 1.33 -15.61
N SER A 81 -4.01 2.24 -16.54
CA SER A 81 -2.74 2.96 -16.58
C SER A 81 -2.96 4.40 -16.11
N LYS A 82 -2.05 4.88 -15.25
CA LYS A 82 -2.01 6.26 -14.77
C LYS A 82 -0.57 6.74 -14.70
N THR A 83 -0.38 8.04 -14.92
CA THR A 83 0.86 8.74 -14.60
C THR A 83 0.83 9.16 -13.14
N ILE A 84 1.96 9.06 -12.47
CA ILE A 84 2.10 9.44 -11.06
C ILE A 84 2.27 10.97 -10.99
N HIS A 85 1.38 11.60 -10.22
CA HIS A 85 1.45 13.02 -9.86
C HIS A 85 1.23 13.16 -8.36
N ALA A 86 2.20 13.73 -7.65
CA ALA A 86 2.16 13.83 -6.19
C ALA A 86 0.91 14.55 -5.68
N LEU A 87 0.43 15.56 -6.39
CA LEU A 87 -0.75 16.34 -6.02
C LEU A 87 -2.09 15.60 -6.13
N GLU A 88 -2.10 14.42 -6.77
CA GLU A 88 -3.30 13.57 -6.89
C GLU A 88 -3.44 12.57 -5.72
N PHE A 89 -2.44 12.51 -4.83
CA PHE A 89 -2.41 11.54 -3.74
C PHE A 89 -3.08 12.05 -2.47
N GLN A 90 -3.40 11.11 -1.58
CA GLN A 90 -3.98 11.41 -0.27
C GLN A 90 -2.90 11.79 0.77
N SER A 91 -1.64 11.65 0.44
CA SER A 91 -0.54 12.07 1.29
C SER A 91 -0.44 13.60 1.33
N ASN A 92 0.00 14.15 2.46
CA ASN A 92 0.26 15.59 2.58
C ASN A 92 1.59 16.01 1.95
N SER A 93 2.22 15.12 1.19
CA SER A 93 3.48 15.41 0.50
C SER A 93 3.18 16.06 -0.83
N ASP A 94 3.89 17.14 -1.13
CA ASP A 94 3.83 17.87 -2.39
C ASP A 94 4.86 17.36 -3.42
N TYR A 95 5.49 16.23 -3.13
CA TYR A 95 6.46 15.58 -4.02
C TYR A 95 6.38 14.06 -3.95
N THR A 96 6.86 13.42 -5.00
CA THR A 96 7.21 12.00 -5.05
C THR A 96 8.46 11.82 -5.91
N PRO A 97 9.39 10.90 -5.58
CA PRO A 97 10.53 10.61 -6.45
C PRO A 97 10.12 9.94 -7.77
N TYR A 98 8.87 9.56 -7.90
CA TYR A 98 8.32 8.87 -9.07
C TYR A 98 7.44 9.77 -9.94
N GLU A 99 7.51 11.09 -9.75
CA GLU A 99 6.74 12.07 -10.54
C GLU A 99 6.91 11.82 -12.03
N GLY A 100 5.80 11.79 -12.78
CA GLY A 100 5.79 11.54 -14.22
C GLY A 100 5.95 10.07 -14.64
N TRP A 101 6.17 9.12 -13.71
CA TRP A 101 6.23 7.71 -14.06
C TRP A 101 4.85 7.16 -14.41
N SER A 102 4.77 6.39 -15.49
CA SER A 102 3.53 5.70 -15.89
C SER A 102 3.50 4.29 -15.35
N ASN A 103 2.43 3.93 -14.64
CA ASN A 103 2.22 2.59 -14.07
C ASN A 103 0.91 1.98 -14.53
N THR A 104 0.95 0.68 -14.82
CA THR A 104 -0.22 -0.12 -15.21
C THR A 104 -0.60 -1.05 -14.06
N GLY A 105 -1.88 -1.04 -13.70
CA GLY A 105 -2.47 -1.79 -12.60
C GLY A 105 -2.64 -0.91 -11.35
N TRP A 106 -3.91 -0.62 -11.00
CA TRP A 106 -4.27 0.27 -9.90
C TRP A 106 -5.44 -0.27 -9.09
N PRO A 107 -5.49 -0.01 -7.77
CA PRO A 107 -6.67 -0.26 -6.96
C PRO A 107 -7.81 0.67 -7.40
N VAL A 108 -9.03 0.13 -7.51
CA VAL A 108 -10.23 0.90 -7.87
C VAL A 108 -11.22 0.97 -6.72
N VAL A 109 -11.25 -0.04 -5.85
CA VAL A 109 -12.06 -0.02 -4.63
C VAL A 109 -11.26 -0.59 -3.48
N THR A 110 -11.30 0.09 -2.34
CA THR A 110 -10.78 -0.42 -1.06
C THR A 110 -11.94 -0.60 -0.09
N ILE A 111 -12.05 -1.81 0.44
CA ILE A 111 -13.05 -2.20 1.43
C ILE A 111 -12.33 -2.48 2.74
N SER A 112 -12.83 -1.96 3.84
CA SER A 112 -12.33 -2.25 5.18
C SER A 112 -13.47 -2.65 6.09
N ARG A 113 -13.40 -3.86 6.63
CA ARG A 113 -14.43 -4.48 7.47
C ARG A 113 -15.82 -4.43 6.81
N GLY A 114 -15.87 -4.78 5.50
CA GLY A 114 -17.10 -4.84 4.73
C GLY A 114 -17.65 -3.50 4.23
N GLN A 115 -17.01 -2.38 4.56
CA GLN A 115 -17.43 -1.06 4.12
C GLN A 115 -16.46 -0.51 3.07
N VAL A 116 -16.98 0.00 1.95
CA VAL A 116 -16.17 0.72 0.96
C VAL A 116 -15.64 2.00 1.61
N ILE A 117 -14.32 2.18 1.58
CA ILE A 117 -13.64 3.34 2.16
C ILE A 117 -12.92 4.19 1.13
N VAL A 118 -12.62 3.61 -0.04
CA VAL A 118 -12.08 4.33 -1.19
C VAL A 118 -12.75 3.80 -2.45
N ARG A 119 -13.13 4.68 -3.36
CA ARG A 119 -13.59 4.34 -4.71
C ARG A 119 -13.00 5.31 -5.72
N ASP A 120 -12.37 4.76 -6.75
CA ASP A 120 -11.75 5.53 -7.85
C ASP A 120 -10.84 6.66 -7.35
N GLY A 121 -10.01 6.36 -6.32
CA GLY A 121 -9.08 7.29 -5.70
C GLY A 121 -9.71 8.28 -4.70
N LYS A 122 -11.04 8.27 -4.53
CA LYS A 122 -11.72 9.17 -3.59
C LYS A 122 -12.02 8.46 -2.28
N VAL A 123 -11.62 9.06 -1.15
CA VAL A 123 -11.94 8.59 0.19
C VAL A 123 -13.42 8.86 0.48
N THR A 124 -14.15 7.81 0.90
CA THR A 124 -15.58 7.85 1.24
C THR A 124 -15.83 7.49 2.70
N ALA A 125 -14.79 7.20 3.45
CA ALA A 125 -14.90 6.80 4.85
C ALA A 125 -14.97 7.99 5.80
N GLU A 126 -15.80 7.85 6.83
CA GLU A 126 -15.80 8.77 7.96
C GLU A 126 -14.59 8.54 8.87
N PRO A 127 -14.01 9.60 9.45
CA PRO A 127 -12.95 9.50 10.46
C PRO A 127 -13.37 8.69 11.69
N GLY A 128 -12.40 8.18 12.45
CA GLY A 128 -12.63 7.54 13.74
C GLY A 128 -13.07 6.05 13.67
N ARG A 129 -13.26 5.47 12.49
CA ARG A 129 -13.69 4.08 12.33
C ARG A 129 -12.63 3.01 12.58
N ALA A 130 -11.37 3.41 12.74
CA ALA A 130 -10.27 2.47 12.94
C ALA A 130 -10.39 1.70 14.27
N ARG A 131 -9.92 0.44 14.27
CA ARG A 131 -9.80 -0.41 15.48
C ARG A 131 -8.48 -1.14 15.44
N VAL A 132 -7.80 -1.23 16.58
CA VAL A 132 -6.57 -2.01 16.74
C VAL A 132 -6.94 -3.49 16.87
N PRO A 133 -6.50 -4.37 15.97
CA PRO A 133 -6.74 -5.80 16.10
C PRO A 133 -5.83 -6.42 17.15
N HIS A 134 -6.34 -7.32 17.98
CA HIS A 134 -5.50 -8.17 18.83
C HIS A 134 -4.70 -9.15 17.98
N ARG A 135 -3.43 -9.33 18.34
CA ARG A 135 -2.50 -10.25 17.66
C ARG A 135 -2.45 -11.57 18.42
N ASN A 136 -2.36 -12.67 17.68
CA ASN A 136 -1.97 -13.95 18.25
C ASN A 136 -0.45 -14.00 18.45
N ARG A 137 0.01 -14.78 19.42
CA ARG A 137 1.44 -15.04 19.58
C ARG A 137 1.96 -15.77 18.32
N VAL A 138 2.97 -15.20 17.68
CA VAL A 138 3.65 -15.86 16.56
C VAL A 138 4.69 -16.81 17.15
N PRO A 139 4.72 -18.11 16.76
CA PRO A 139 5.79 -19.01 17.15
C PRO A 139 7.15 -18.41 16.77
N SER A 140 8.15 -18.55 17.62
CA SER A 140 9.48 -18.02 17.33
C SER A 140 10.05 -18.71 16.09
N LEU A 141 10.61 -17.93 15.16
CA LEU A 141 11.26 -18.43 13.95
C LEU A 141 12.55 -19.24 14.23
N ARG A 142 12.86 -19.48 15.52
CA ARG A 142 14.06 -20.23 15.94
C ARG A 142 14.00 -21.74 15.70
N ASN A 143 12.80 -22.28 15.32
CA ASN A 143 12.56 -23.70 15.13
C ASN A 143 11.94 -24.01 13.74
N ALA A 144 12.22 -23.22 12.72
CA ALA A 144 11.82 -23.49 11.35
C ALA A 144 13.05 -23.72 10.46
#